data_ec7bb86feba189efeb2a5a3208ec5e0a
#
_entry.id   ec7bb86feba189efeb2a5a3208ec5e0a
#
_cell.length_a   1.000
_cell.length_b   1.000
_cell.length_c   1.000
_cell.angle_alpha   90.00
_cell.angle_beta   90.00
_cell.angle_gamma   90.00
#
_symmetry.space_group_name_H-M   'P 1'
#
loop_
_entity.id
_entity.type
_entity.pdbx_description
1 polymer ?
#
loop_
_entity_poly.entity_id
_entity_poly.type
_entity_poly.pdbx_seq_one_letter_code
_entity_poly.pdbx_strand_id
1 'polypeptide(L)'
;AEIGHMVIDLEGRLACNCGGRGHWEAYCSGAGIPRFVKYLVESRPSNFHGSAIEELVVKGALTPKSLFDLARSGDEKALEIVGEIGRLNAIGFANINTLYDPELITVGGSIALNNRELVLEPIIANIGNYTVNRTPEIKITPLGDDVVLYGAIALASNPLPILSSGE
;
A
#
# COMPACT_ATOMS: atom_id res chain seq x y z
N ALA A 1 11.39 9.91 6.40
CA ALA A 1 11.72 8.90 5.36
C ALA A 1 10.57 8.80 4.37
N GLU A 2 10.88 8.61 3.10
CA GLU A 2 9.93 8.56 1.97
C GLU A 2 9.82 7.13 1.44
N ILE A 3 9.34 6.21 2.29
CA ILE A 3 9.26 4.78 1.97
C ILE A 3 8.36 4.47 0.77
N GLY A 4 7.34 5.30 0.52
CA GLY A 4 6.47 5.17 -0.66
C GLY A 4 7.22 5.33 -1.99
N HIS A 5 8.41 5.93 -1.98
CA HIS A 5 9.26 6.09 -3.16
C HIS A 5 10.32 4.98 -3.32
N MET A 6 10.29 3.94 -2.50
CA MET A 6 11.06 2.73 -2.77
C MET A 6 10.59 2.08 -4.07
N VAL A 7 11.52 1.62 -4.90
CA VAL A 7 11.22 0.88 -6.13
C VAL A 7 10.79 -0.54 -5.73
N ILE A 8 9.58 -0.93 -6.12
CA ILE A 8 9.01 -2.27 -5.93
C ILE A 8 8.68 -2.96 -7.26
N ASP A 9 8.77 -2.23 -8.34
CA ASP A 9 8.57 -2.71 -9.71
C ASP A 9 9.73 -2.27 -10.59
N LEU A 10 10.64 -3.22 -10.88
CA LEU A 10 11.85 -2.96 -11.67
C LEU A 10 11.54 -2.58 -13.13
N GLU A 11 10.42 -3.06 -13.69
CA GLU A 11 10.00 -2.70 -15.04
C GLU A 11 9.51 -1.25 -15.13
N GLY A 12 9.21 -0.64 -13.98
CA GLY A 12 8.76 0.75 -13.90
C GLY A 12 7.47 1.01 -14.68
N ARG A 13 6.53 0.06 -14.66
CA ARG A 13 5.28 0.10 -15.44
C ARG A 13 4.48 1.37 -15.19
N LEU A 14 4.43 1.84 -13.95
CA LEU A 14 3.76 3.08 -13.59
C LEU A 14 4.74 4.19 -13.22
N ALA A 15 4.43 5.40 -13.67
CA ALA A 15 5.09 6.62 -13.21
C ALA A 15 4.50 7.06 -11.87
N CYS A 16 5.37 7.46 -10.94
CA CYS A 16 4.98 8.10 -9.69
C CYS A 16 4.81 9.61 -9.90
N ASN A 17 4.01 10.25 -9.03
CA ASN A 17 3.81 11.71 -9.08
C ASN A 17 5.11 12.51 -8.81
N CYS A 18 6.11 11.89 -8.16
CA CYS A 18 7.44 12.50 -7.96
C CYS A 18 8.32 12.53 -9.23
N GLY A 19 7.86 11.94 -10.34
CA GLY A 19 8.60 11.82 -11.60
C GLY A 19 9.37 10.50 -11.76
N GLY A 20 9.59 9.74 -10.68
CA GLY A 20 10.20 8.40 -10.75
C GLY A 20 9.24 7.33 -11.26
N ARG A 21 9.76 6.13 -11.50
CA ARG A 21 8.96 4.99 -11.96
C ARG A 21 9.13 3.79 -11.05
N GLY A 22 8.12 2.91 -11.00
CA GLY A 22 8.16 1.68 -10.22
C GLY A 22 8.08 1.87 -8.70
N HIS A 23 7.78 3.08 -8.23
CA HIS A 23 7.66 3.42 -6.83
C HIS A 23 6.42 2.80 -6.19
N TRP A 24 6.54 2.33 -4.97
CA TRP A 24 5.46 1.70 -4.22
C TRP A 24 4.16 2.52 -4.19
N GLU A 25 4.27 3.82 -3.95
CA GLU A 25 3.14 4.75 -3.93
C GLU A 25 2.34 4.76 -5.24
N ALA A 26 3.03 4.58 -6.39
CA ALA A 26 2.39 4.59 -7.70
C ALA A 26 1.35 3.46 -7.89
N TYR A 27 1.45 2.40 -7.09
CA TYR A 27 0.60 1.19 -7.17
C TYR A 27 -0.39 1.09 -6.02
N CYS A 28 0.05 1.39 -4.80
CA CYS A 28 -0.64 0.99 -3.57
C CYS A 28 -1.26 2.16 -2.79
N SER A 29 -0.99 3.41 -3.17
CA SER A 29 -1.60 4.57 -2.54
C SER A 29 -3.04 4.81 -3.02
N GLY A 30 -3.77 5.69 -2.32
CA GLY A 30 -5.13 6.09 -2.72
C GLY A 30 -5.21 6.64 -4.14
N ALA A 31 -4.19 7.36 -4.61
CA ALA A 31 -4.09 7.86 -5.98
C ALA A 31 -3.48 6.82 -6.94
N GLY A 32 -2.66 5.90 -6.43
CA GLY A 32 -1.98 4.86 -7.20
C GLY A 32 -2.90 3.74 -7.62
N ILE A 33 -3.73 3.24 -6.70
CA ILE A 33 -4.63 2.10 -6.94
C ILE A 33 -5.49 2.27 -8.20
N PRO A 34 -6.21 3.37 -8.43
CA PRO A 34 -7.01 3.50 -9.65
C PRO A 34 -6.19 3.45 -10.94
N ARG A 35 -4.97 4.01 -10.92
CA ARG A 35 -4.06 3.98 -12.07
C ARG A 35 -3.51 2.58 -12.32
N PHE A 36 -3.21 1.87 -11.25
CA PHE A 36 -2.73 0.48 -11.35
C PHE A 36 -3.83 -0.43 -11.91
N VAL A 37 -5.05 -0.33 -11.39
CA VAL A 37 -6.19 -1.11 -11.91
C VAL A 37 -6.47 -0.80 -13.38
N LYS A 38 -6.47 0.48 -13.75
CA LYS A 38 -6.60 0.89 -15.16
C LYS A 38 -5.53 0.24 -16.02
N TYR A 39 -4.26 0.27 -15.58
CA TYR A 39 -3.16 -0.39 -16.28
C TYR A 39 -3.40 -1.89 -16.44
N LEU A 40 -3.88 -2.59 -15.41
CA LEU A 40 -4.18 -4.02 -15.47
C LEU A 40 -5.29 -4.32 -16.50
N VAL A 41 -6.36 -3.55 -16.50
CA VAL A 41 -7.47 -3.70 -17.46
C VAL A 41 -6.99 -3.48 -18.90
N GLU A 42 -6.20 -2.42 -19.14
CA GLU A 42 -5.68 -2.09 -20.46
C GLU A 42 -4.62 -3.09 -20.96
N SER A 43 -3.80 -3.63 -20.08
CA SER A 43 -2.74 -4.59 -20.43
C SER A 43 -3.22 -6.03 -20.54
N ARG A 44 -4.35 -6.38 -19.93
CA ARG A 44 -4.93 -7.74 -19.90
C ARG A 44 -6.44 -7.70 -20.21
N PRO A 45 -6.88 -7.12 -21.34
CA PRO A 45 -8.30 -6.84 -21.57
C PRO A 45 -9.18 -8.10 -21.53
N SER A 46 -8.69 -9.24 -22.01
CA SER A 46 -9.46 -10.50 -21.97
C SER A 46 -9.79 -10.98 -20.56
N ASN A 47 -8.95 -10.65 -19.56
CA ASN A 47 -9.17 -11.04 -18.17
C ASN A 47 -10.31 -10.26 -17.50
N PHE A 48 -10.57 -9.06 -17.98
CA PHE A 48 -11.53 -8.14 -17.35
C PHE A 48 -12.80 -7.91 -18.19
N HIS A 49 -12.87 -8.51 -19.39
CA HIS A 49 -13.99 -8.32 -20.30
C HIS A 49 -15.35 -8.65 -19.64
N GLY A 50 -16.25 -7.67 -19.65
CA GLY A 50 -17.59 -7.78 -19.05
C GLY A 50 -17.61 -7.74 -17.51
N SER A 51 -16.48 -7.47 -16.85
CA SER A 51 -16.43 -7.37 -15.39
C SER A 51 -16.90 -6.01 -14.88
N ALA A 52 -17.34 -5.97 -13.61
CA ALA A 52 -17.67 -4.72 -12.92
C ALA A 52 -16.44 -3.77 -12.84
N ILE A 53 -15.24 -4.32 -12.76
CA ILE A 53 -13.99 -3.55 -12.77
C ILE A 53 -13.80 -2.82 -14.11
N GLU A 54 -13.96 -3.52 -15.24
CA GLU A 54 -13.87 -2.90 -16.57
C GLU A 54 -14.89 -1.77 -16.71
N GLU A 55 -16.13 -2.00 -16.27
CA GLU A 55 -17.18 -0.98 -16.32
C GLU A 55 -16.82 0.28 -15.53
N LEU A 56 -16.28 0.13 -14.30
CA LEU A 56 -15.83 1.25 -13.49
C LEU A 56 -14.65 2.01 -14.13
N VAL A 57 -13.70 1.30 -14.74
CA VAL A 57 -12.56 1.90 -15.44
C VAL A 57 -13.04 2.70 -16.66
N VAL A 58 -13.90 2.12 -17.50
CA VAL A 58 -14.44 2.78 -18.70
C VAL A 58 -15.24 4.03 -18.35
N LYS A 59 -16.03 3.99 -17.27
CA LYS A 59 -16.79 5.14 -16.77
C LYS A 59 -15.95 6.19 -16.06
N GLY A 60 -14.67 5.93 -15.79
CA GLY A 60 -13.82 6.81 -14.97
C GLY A 60 -14.28 6.92 -13.51
N ALA A 61 -15.04 5.94 -13.03
CA ALA A 61 -15.64 5.90 -11.69
C ALA A 61 -14.88 5.01 -10.70
N LEU A 62 -13.74 4.44 -11.13
CA LEU A 62 -12.94 3.59 -10.27
C LEU A 62 -12.24 4.41 -9.16
N THR A 63 -12.47 4.01 -7.93
CA THR A 63 -11.84 4.56 -6.72
C THR A 63 -11.34 3.40 -5.85
N PRO A 64 -10.42 3.63 -4.90
CA PRO A 64 -10.08 2.60 -3.91
C PRO A 64 -11.33 2.06 -3.21
N LYS A 65 -12.25 2.94 -2.82
CA LYS A 65 -13.50 2.53 -2.16
C LYS A 65 -14.30 1.56 -3.03
N SER A 66 -14.55 1.88 -4.31
CA SER A 66 -15.33 1.00 -5.19
C SER A 66 -14.65 -0.34 -5.44
N LEU A 67 -13.32 -0.39 -5.54
CA LEU A 67 -12.55 -1.64 -5.64
C LEU A 67 -12.76 -2.52 -4.41
N PHE A 68 -12.55 -1.95 -3.21
CA PHE A 68 -12.68 -2.71 -1.97
C PHE A 68 -14.15 -3.07 -1.65
N ASP A 69 -15.13 -2.27 -2.08
CA ASP A 69 -16.56 -2.62 -1.97
C ASP A 69 -16.88 -3.85 -2.82
N LEU A 70 -16.40 -3.91 -4.05
CA LEU A 70 -16.54 -5.09 -4.92
C LEU A 70 -15.83 -6.31 -4.31
N ALA A 71 -14.61 -6.16 -3.83
CA ALA A 71 -13.89 -7.26 -3.19
C ALA A 71 -14.66 -7.82 -1.97
N ARG A 72 -15.23 -6.95 -1.13
CA ARG A 72 -16.07 -7.36 0.01
C ARG A 72 -17.36 -8.07 -0.42
N SER A 73 -17.91 -7.75 -1.59
CA SER A 73 -19.07 -8.46 -2.14
C SER A 73 -18.72 -9.81 -2.78
N GLY A 74 -17.43 -10.18 -2.82
CA GLY A 74 -16.97 -11.44 -3.39
C GLY A 74 -16.70 -11.40 -4.89
N ASP A 75 -16.60 -10.20 -5.51
CA ASP A 75 -16.24 -10.08 -6.92
C ASP A 75 -14.82 -10.64 -7.16
N GLU A 76 -14.73 -11.69 -7.99
CA GLU A 76 -13.48 -12.41 -8.23
C GLU A 76 -12.38 -11.52 -8.83
N LYS A 77 -12.74 -10.59 -9.73
CA LYS A 77 -11.76 -9.70 -10.36
C LYS A 77 -11.24 -8.64 -9.40
N ALA A 78 -12.11 -8.13 -8.53
CA ALA A 78 -11.70 -7.23 -7.47
C ALA A 78 -10.78 -7.93 -6.46
N LEU A 79 -11.09 -9.17 -6.06
CA LEU A 79 -10.23 -9.97 -5.17
C LEU A 79 -8.88 -10.29 -5.80
N GLU A 80 -8.83 -10.62 -7.11
CA GLU A 80 -7.58 -10.82 -7.86
C GLU A 80 -6.69 -9.56 -7.79
N ILE A 81 -7.26 -8.39 -8.04
CA ILE A 81 -6.54 -7.10 -8.00
C ILE A 81 -6.07 -6.77 -6.58
N VAL A 82 -6.94 -6.95 -5.57
CA VAL A 82 -6.58 -6.73 -4.16
C VAL A 82 -5.43 -7.66 -3.76
N GLY A 83 -5.42 -8.90 -4.23
CA GLY A 83 -4.32 -9.84 -4.05
C GLY A 83 -3.01 -9.36 -4.72
N GLU A 84 -3.07 -8.79 -5.93
CA GLU A 84 -1.88 -8.20 -6.60
C GLU A 84 -1.36 -6.97 -5.82
N ILE A 85 -2.24 -6.09 -5.36
CA ILE A 85 -1.87 -4.94 -4.51
C ILE A 85 -1.22 -5.43 -3.21
N GLY A 86 -1.78 -6.49 -2.63
CA GLY A 86 -1.23 -7.10 -1.41
C GLY A 86 0.17 -7.66 -1.60
N ARG A 87 0.46 -8.31 -2.74
CA ARG A 87 1.83 -8.77 -3.07
C ARG A 87 2.81 -7.61 -3.24
N LEU A 88 2.40 -6.53 -3.91
CA LEU A 88 3.21 -5.32 -4.05
C LEU A 88 3.47 -4.66 -2.70
N ASN A 89 2.46 -4.59 -1.84
CA ASN A 89 2.63 -4.14 -0.47
C ASN A 89 3.62 -5.03 0.30
N ALA A 90 3.52 -6.36 0.16
CA ALA A 90 4.43 -7.28 0.84
C ALA A 90 5.90 -7.04 0.47
N ILE A 91 6.20 -6.67 -0.79
CA ILE A 91 7.56 -6.26 -1.20
C ILE A 91 7.98 -4.99 -0.46
N GLY A 92 7.12 -3.97 -0.41
CA GLY A 92 7.41 -2.73 0.32
C GLY A 92 7.66 -2.97 1.82
N PHE A 93 6.81 -3.79 2.45
CA PHE A 93 6.97 -4.18 3.86
C PHE A 93 8.23 -5.02 4.10
N ALA A 94 8.59 -5.92 3.19
CA ALA A 94 9.82 -6.69 3.27
C ALA A 94 11.06 -5.81 3.18
N ASN A 95 11.04 -4.77 2.34
CA ASN A 95 12.12 -3.79 2.27
C ASN A 95 12.27 -3.04 3.60
N ILE A 96 11.16 -2.60 4.22
CA ILE A 96 11.18 -1.99 5.55
C ILE A 96 11.76 -2.97 6.58
N ASN A 97 11.28 -4.22 6.54
CA ASN A 97 11.74 -5.26 7.46
C ASN A 97 13.24 -5.52 7.31
N THR A 98 13.73 -5.61 6.09
CA THR A 98 15.17 -5.87 5.82
C THR A 98 16.06 -4.70 6.27
N LEU A 99 15.57 -3.45 6.15
CA LEU A 99 16.35 -2.27 6.50
C LEU A 99 16.36 -1.96 8.01
N TYR A 100 15.24 -2.21 8.70
CA TYR A 100 15.06 -1.76 10.09
C TYR A 100 14.89 -2.89 11.10
N ASP A 101 14.66 -4.13 10.66
CA ASP A 101 14.37 -5.31 11.50
C ASP A 101 13.39 -5.04 12.66
N PRO A 102 12.23 -4.42 12.40
CA PRO A 102 11.28 -4.08 13.45
C PRO A 102 10.58 -5.34 13.98
N GLU A 103 10.23 -5.34 15.27
CA GLU A 103 9.36 -6.37 15.86
C GLU A 103 7.89 -6.17 15.46
N LEU A 104 7.50 -4.91 15.26
CA LEU A 104 6.13 -4.49 14.97
C LEU A 104 6.11 -3.42 13.89
N ILE A 105 5.21 -3.60 12.91
CA ILE A 105 4.86 -2.57 11.94
C ILE A 105 3.38 -2.23 12.14
N THR A 106 3.08 -0.98 12.44
CA THR A 106 1.69 -0.49 12.50
C THR A 106 1.32 0.20 11.19
N VAL A 107 0.12 -0.11 10.69
CA VAL A 107 -0.40 0.40 9.43
C VAL A 107 -1.57 1.32 9.71
N GLY A 108 -1.52 2.54 9.20
CA GLY A 108 -2.59 3.55 9.29
C GLY A 108 -3.08 3.98 7.92
N GLY A 109 -3.96 4.99 7.94
CA GLY A 109 -4.56 5.58 6.75
C GLY A 109 -5.88 4.92 6.35
N SER A 110 -6.75 5.70 5.69
CA SER A 110 -8.16 5.35 5.45
C SER A 110 -8.35 4.03 4.70
N ILE A 111 -7.46 3.66 3.77
CA ILE A 111 -7.57 2.40 3.03
C ILE A 111 -7.42 1.22 4.00
N ALA A 112 -6.37 1.20 4.82
CA ALA A 112 -6.09 0.12 5.73
C ALA A 112 -7.11 0.05 6.88
N LEU A 113 -7.49 1.20 7.44
CA LEU A 113 -8.48 1.29 8.52
C LEU A 113 -9.85 0.75 8.09
N ASN A 114 -10.29 1.05 6.87
CA ASN A 114 -11.61 0.64 6.37
C ASN A 114 -11.63 -0.76 5.71
N ASN A 115 -10.46 -1.37 5.43
CA ASN A 115 -10.36 -2.65 4.71
C ASN A 115 -9.33 -3.59 5.34
N ARG A 116 -9.33 -3.66 6.67
CA ARG A 116 -8.30 -4.31 7.48
C ARG A 116 -7.86 -5.68 6.94
N GLU A 117 -8.79 -6.61 6.79
CA GLU A 117 -8.50 -7.99 6.35
C GLU A 117 -7.98 -8.00 4.91
N LEU A 118 -8.69 -7.36 3.98
CA LEU A 118 -8.31 -7.29 2.58
C LEU A 118 -6.95 -6.61 2.33
N VAL A 119 -6.48 -5.78 3.26
CA VAL A 119 -5.14 -5.15 3.17
C VAL A 119 -4.10 -6.00 3.87
N LEU A 120 -4.34 -6.45 5.12
CA LEU A 120 -3.30 -7.11 5.91
C LEU A 120 -3.07 -8.56 5.51
N GLU A 121 -4.12 -9.35 5.25
CA GLU A 121 -3.97 -10.77 4.95
C GLU A 121 -3.07 -11.05 3.75
N PRO A 122 -3.22 -10.37 2.59
CA PRO A 122 -2.31 -10.59 1.47
C PRO A 122 -0.87 -10.15 1.75
N ILE A 123 -0.66 -9.13 2.60
CA ILE A 123 0.68 -8.70 3.01
C ILE A 123 1.32 -9.81 3.87
N ILE A 124 0.62 -10.24 4.92
CA ILE A 124 1.11 -11.26 5.87
C ILE A 124 1.39 -12.58 5.15
N ALA A 125 0.52 -12.98 4.22
CA ALA A 125 0.69 -14.21 3.45
C ALA A 125 1.90 -14.19 2.51
N ASN A 126 2.37 -13.02 2.09
CA ASN A 126 3.41 -12.92 1.06
C ASN A 126 4.75 -12.36 1.57
N ILE A 127 4.80 -11.62 2.68
CA ILE A 127 6.01 -10.94 3.14
C ILE A 127 7.20 -11.88 3.34
N GLY A 128 6.96 -13.08 3.83
CA GLY A 128 7.99 -14.11 4.04
C GLY A 128 8.71 -14.55 2.77
N ASN A 129 8.13 -14.32 1.59
CA ASN A 129 8.77 -14.62 0.31
C ASN A 129 9.84 -13.61 -0.08
N TYR A 130 9.89 -12.44 0.58
CA TYR A 130 10.70 -11.29 0.16
C TYR A 130 11.66 -10.81 1.24
N THR A 131 11.64 -11.37 2.44
CA THR A 131 12.54 -10.98 3.54
C THR A 131 13.37 -12.17 4.03
N VAL A 132 14.58 -11.88 4.47
CA VAL A 132 15.49 -12.86 5.14
C VAL A 132 15.40 -12.78 6.65
N ASN A 133 14.87 -11.66 7.17
CA ASN A 133 14.70 -11.44 8.61
C ASN A 133 13.46 -12.19 9.10
N ARG A 134 13.30 -12.30 10.42
CA ARG A 134 12.02 -12.73 11.01
C ARG A 134 10.89 -11.86 10.48
N THR A 135 9.74 -12.44 10.24
CA THR A 135 8.55 -11.67 9.86
C THR A 135 8.08 -10.84 11.05
N PRO A 136 7.93 -9.51 10.91
CA PRO A 136 7.43 -8.66 11.97
C PRO A 136 5.95 -8.91 12.23
N GLU A 137 5.47 -8.56 13.42
CA GLU A 137 4.04 -8.43 13.64
C GLU A 137 3.50 -7.23 12.84
N ILE A 138 2.44 -7.43 12.05
CA ILE A 138 1.82 -6.35 11.24
C ILE A 138 0.40 -6.13 11.72
N LYS A 139 0.09 -4.93 12.18
CA LYS A 139 -1.21 -4.57 12.76
C LYS A 139 -1.72 -3.24 12.23
N ILE A 140 -3.04 -3.07 12.23
CA ILE A 140 -3.63 -1.74 12.10
C ILE A 140 -3.27 -0.92 13.34
N THR A 141 -2.92 0.35 13.15
CA THR A 141 -2.66 1.27 14.26
C THR A 141 -3.88 1.39 15.17
N PRO A 142 -3.70 1.33 16.48
CA PRO A 142 -4.80 1.54 17.43
C PRO A 142 -5.21 3.02 17.55
N LEU A 143 -4.43 3.94 16.96
CA LEU A 143 -4.65 5.39 17.03
C LEU A 143 -5.59 5.93 15.94
N GLY A 144 -6.11 5.05 15.06
CA GLY A 144 -7.05 5.44 14.02
C GLY A 144 -6.50 6.49 13.05
N ASP A 145 -7.37 7.39 12.60
CA ASP A 145 -7.02 8.47 11.65
C ASP A 145 -6.12 9.55 12.29
N ASP A 146 -6.11 9.64 13.60
CA ASP A 146 -5.34 10.67 14.34
C ASP A 146 -3.89 10.28 14.62
N VAL A 147 -3.41 9.14 14.10
CA VAL A 147 -2.05 8.65 14.39
C VAL A 147 -0.95 9.68 14.10
N VAL A 148 -1.08 10.46 13.03
CA VAL A 148 -0.13 11.50 12.66
C VAL A 148 -0.16 12.67 13.65
N LEU A 149 -1.37 13.06 14.09
CA LEU A 149 -1.56 14.12 15.09
C LEU A 149 -0.95 13.71 16.44
N TYR A 150 -1.22 12.49 16.90
CA TYR A 150 -0.60 11.96 18.12
C TYR A 150 0.93 11.95 18.03
N GLY A 151 1.48 11.53 16.88
CA GLY A 151 2.93 11.54 16.65
C GLY A 151 3.51 12.94 16.71
N ALA A 152 2.85 13.93 16.10
CA ALA A 152 3.28 15.33 16.13
C ALA A 152 3.23 15.92 17.55
N ILE A 153 2.16 15.64 18.31
CA ILE A 153 2.02 16.08 19.71
C ILE A 153 3.10 15.43 20.58
N ALA A 154 3.33 14.13 20.42
CA ALA A 154 4.37 13.43 21.19
C ALA A 154 5.78 14.02 20.95
N LEU A 155 6.09 14.32 19.68
CA LEU A 155 7.36 14.94 19.31
C LEU A 155 7.49 16.38 19.88
N ALA A 156 6.43 17.16 19.83
CA ALA A 156 6.41 18.51 20.37
C ALA A 156 6.54 18.52 21.90
N SER A 157 5.94 17.53 22.58
CA SER A 157 5.99 17.41 24.06
C SER A 157 7.31 16.87 24.58
N ASN A 158 8.03 16.07 23.75
CA ASN A 158 9.34 15.50 24.06
C ASN A 158 10.30 15.76 22.88
N PRO A 159 10.71 17.03 22.68
CA PRO A 159 11.60 17.35 21.57
C PRO A 159 12.93 16.57 21.72
N LEU A 160 13.35 15.93 20.60
CA LEU A 160 14.66 15.28 20.57
C LEU A 160 15.74 16.30 20.93
N PRO A 161 16.74 15.91 21.72
CA PRO A 161 17.88 16.81 21.97
C PRO A 161 18.44 17.28 20.64
N ILE A 162 18.47 18.58 20.42
CA ILE A 162 19.17 19.14 19.27
C ILE A 162 20.63 18.81 19.52
N LEU A 163 21.19 17.92 18.70
CA LEU A 163 22.64 17.70 18.69
C LEU A 163 23.23 19.05 18.33
N SER A 164 23.75 19.75 19.34
CA SER A 164 24.52 20.96 19.10
C SER A 164 25.62 20.58 18.11
N SER A 165 25.59 21.17 16.92
CA SER A 165 26.71 21.12 16.00
C SER A 165 27.92 21.57 16.80
N GLY A 166 28.77 20.62 17.20
CA GLY A 166 30.04 20.92 17.83
C GLY A 166 30.82 21.81 16.86
N GLU A 167 31.24 22.95 17.39
CA GLU A 167 32.20 23.84 16.78
C GLU A 167 33.50 23.09 16.45
#